data_8d50492d54512d1802602e4e9bec4adb
#
_entry.id   8d50492d54512d1802602e4e9bec4adb
#
_cell.length_a   1.000
_cell.length_b   1.000
_cell.length_c   1.000
_cell.angle_alpha   90.00
_cell.angle_beta   90.00
_cell.angle_gamma   90.00
#
_symmetry.space_group_name_H-M   'P 1'
#
loop_
_entity.id
_entity.type
_entity.pdbx_description
1 polymer ?
#
loop_
_entity_poly.entity_id
_entity_poly.type
_entity_poly.pdbx_seq_one_letter_code
_entity_poly.pdbx_strand_id
1 'polypeptide(L)' 'GGGHAGWSDQVPSALTGLGYSAKQAADAVDRVAADNPEETNVSVLLRLALRSLRP' A
#
# COMPACT_ATOMS: atom_id res chain seq x y z
N GLY A 1 12.22 -11.11 -2.32
CA GLY A 1 12.49 -10.25 -1.24
C GLY A 1 12.27 -10.89 0.10
N GLY A 2 12.52 -10.16 1.13
CA GLY A 2 12.28 -10.60 2.47
C GLY A 2 10.80 -10.83 2.71
N GLY A 3 10.47 -11.81 3.55
CA GLY A 3 9.10 -12.16 3.82
C GLY A 3 8.24 -11.02 4.33
N HIS A 4 8.80 -10.18 5.19
CA HIS A 4 8.07 -9.06 5.76
C HIS A 4 7.72 -7.99 4.73
N ALA A 5 8.38 -8.01 3.59
CA ALA A 5 8.16 -7.01 2.55
C ALA A 5 7.12 -7.44 1.51
N GLY A 6 6.49 -8.60 1.70
CA GLY A 6 5.54 -9.12 0.72
C GLY A 6 4.42 -8.13 0.41
N TRP A 7 3.77 -7.61 1.44
CA TRP A 7 2.67 -6.68 1.24
C TRP A 7 3.16 -5.34 0.69
N SER A 8 4.37 -4.91 1.04
CA SER A 8 4.89 -3.64 0.56
C SER A 8 5.22 -3.64 -0.92
N ASP A 9 5.37 -4.83 -1.53
CA ASP A 9 5.50 -4.98 -2.96
C ASP A 9 4.13 -5.14 -3.63
N GLN A 10 3.25 -5.90 -3.00
CA GLN A 10 1.93 -6.22 -3.57
C GLN A 10 0.99 -5.02 -3.60
N VAL A 11 0.98 -4.23 -2.53
CA VAL A 11 0.08 -3.07 -2.46
C VAL A 11 0.42 -2.01 -3.50
N PRO A 12 1.70 -1.57 -3.65
CA PRO A 12 2.01 -0.61 -4.71
C PRO A 12 1.74 -1.15 -6.10
N SER A 13 2.01 -2.44 -6.32
CA SER A 13 1.77 -3.06 -7.61
C SER A 13 0.27 -3.05 -7.95
N ALA A 14 -0.58 -3.36 -6.98
CA ALA A 14 -2.01 -3.31 -7.18
C ALA A 14 -2.49 -1.89 -7.47
N LEU A 15 -1.95 -0.90 -6.75
CA LEU A 15 -2.32 0.50 -6.95
C LEU A 15 -1.93 0.99 -8.33
N THR A 16 -0.73 0.67 -8.81
CA THR A 16 -0.31 1.06 -10.15
C THR A 16 -1.15 0.35 -11.20
N GLY A 17 -1.56 -0.87 -10.93
CA GLY A 17 -2.47 -1.61 -11.80
C GLY A 17 -3.84 -0.95 -11.92
N LEU A 18 -4.24 -0.21 -10.89
CA LEU A 18 -5.50 0.53 -10.89
C LEU A 18 -5.39 1.92 -11.54
N GLY A 19 -4.18 2.31 -11.93
CA GLY A 19 -3.98 3.59 -12.62
C GLY A 19 -3.27 4.66 -11.81
N TYR A 20 -2.91 4.38 -10.57
CA TYR A 20 -2.16 5.34 -9.76
C TYR A 20 -0.68 5.33 -10.17
N SER A 21 -0.02 6.48 -10.01
CA SER A 21 1.41 6.55 -10.31
C SER A 21 2.22 5.81 -9.24
N ALA A 22 3.45 5.42 -9.61
CA ALA A 22 4.35 4.76 -8.67
C ALA A 22 4.60 5.63 -7.43
N LYS A 23 4.71 6.94 -7.61
CA LYS A 23 4.92 7.86 -6.49
C LYS A 23 3.70 7.90 -5.57
N GLN A 24 2.50 7.97 -6.14
CA GLN A 24 1.27 7.95 -5.35
C GLN A 24 1.16 6.65 -4.57
N ALA A 25 1.46 5.52 -5.21
CA ALA A 25 1.43 4.22 -4.57
C ALA A 25 2.42 4.15 -3.41
N ALA A 26 3.65 4.61 -3.63
CA ALA A 26 4.67 4.60 -2.58
C ALA A 26 4.28 5.48 -1.40
N ASP A 27 3.76 6.68 -1.67
CA ASP A 27 3.33 7.59 -0.61
C ASP A 27 2.19 7.00 0.21
N ALA A 28 1.23 6.38 -0.45
CA ALA A 28 0.11 5.75 0.22
C ALA A 28 0.56 4.59 1.10
N VAL A 29 1.47 3.76 0.60
CA VAL A 29 2.02 2.63 1.35
C VAL A 29 2.77 3.14 2.59
N ASP A 30 3.59 4.16 2.43
CA ASP A 30 4.34 4.74 3.55
C ASP A 30 3.40 5.25 4.63
N ARG A 31 2.34 5.94 4.23
CA ARG A 31 1.35 6.48 5.16
C ARG A 31 0.60 5.37 5.90
N VAL A 32 0.16 4.37 5.16
CA VAL A 32 -0.57 3.24 5.74
C VAL A 32 0.32 2.47 6.70
N ALA A 33 1.57 2.23 6.32
CA ALA A 33 2.52 1.53 7.17
C ALA A 33 2.79 2.29 8.46
N ALA A 34 2.88 3.62 8.38
CA ALA A 34 3.12 4.44 9.56
C ALA A 34 1.91 4.44 10.51
N ASP A 35 0.70 4.45 9.94
CA ASP A 35 -0.53 4.46 10.74
C ASP A 35 -0.88 3.07 11.29
N ASN A 36 -0.46 2.02 10.60
CA ASN A 36 -0.82 0.64 10.95
C ASN A 36 0.41 -0.27 10.94
N PRO A 37 1.38 -0.02 11.83
CA PRO A 37 2.68 -0.71 11.76
C PRO A 37 2.58 -2.22 12.01
N GLU A 38 1.51 -2.69 12.62
CA GLU A 38 1.34 -4.11 12.91
C GLU A 38 0.47 -4.83 11.88
N GLU A 39 -0.13 -4.09 10.96
CA GLU A 39 -1.02 -4.69 9.97
C GLU A 39 -0.18 -5.33 8.86
N THR A 40 -0.49 -6.59 8.54
CA THR A 40 0.21 -7.33 7.49
C THR A 40 -0.74 -7.91 6.44
N ASN A 41 -2.04 -7.74 6.61
CA ASN A 41 -3.03 -8.26 5.65
C ASN A 41 -3.06 -7.34 4.42
N VAL A 42 -2.69 -7.89 3.26
CA VAL A 42 -2.62 -7.12 2.02
C VAL A 42 -3.97 -6.49 1.66
N SER A 43 -5.06 -7.23 1.84
CA SER A 43 -6.39 -6.71 1.51
C SER A 43 -6.74 -5.49 2.34
N VAL A 44 -6.42 -5.53 3.64
CA VAL A 44 -6.66 -4.41 4.54
C VAL A 44 -5.79 -3.22 4.17
N LEU A 45 -4.49 -3.49 3.94
CA LEU A 45 -3.53 -2.44 3.60
C LEU A 45 -3.88 -1.78 2.27
N LEU A 46 -4.29 -2.57 1.29
CA LEU A 46 -4.70 -2.05 -0.01
C LEU A 46 -5.93 -1.15 0.13
N ARG A 47 -6.89 -1.57 0.93
CA ARG A 47 -8.11 -0.80 1.16
C ARG A 47 -7.80 0.53 1.85
N LEU A 48 -6.92 0.51 2.84
CA LEU A 48 -6.48 1.72 3.54
C LEU A 48 -5.72 2.65 2.60
N ALA A 49 -4.86 2.08 1.75
CA ALA A 49 -4.11 2.86 0.76
C ALA A 49 -5.05 3.54 -0.24
N LEU A 50 -6.03 2.83 -0.73
CA LEU A 50 -7.03 3.38 -1.64
C LEU A 50 -7.80 4.53 -0.99
N ARG A 51 -8.15 4.36 0.27
CA ARG A 51 -8.85 5.39 1.02
C ARG A 51 -7.97 6.63 1.19
N SER A 52 -6.68 6.44 1.41
CA SER A 52 -5.72 7.53 1.54
C SER A 52 -5.58 8.30 0.23
N LEU A 53 -5.68 7.63 -0.92
CA LEU A 53 -5.53 8.24 -2.23
C LEU A 53 -6.79 8.95 -2.72
N ARG A 54 -7.93 8.68 -2.13
CA ARG A 54 -9.18 9.35 -2.49
C ARG A 54 -9.22 10.76 -1.92
N PRO A 55 -9.73 11.71 -2.67
CA PRO A 55 -9.92 13.07 -2.19
C PRO A 55 -10.96 13.16 -1.07
#